data_0f36c23a1754bd9ce89ea4d2e9a46e6c
#
_entry.id   0f36c23a1754bd9ce89ea4d2e9a46e6c
#
_cell.length_a   1.000
_cell.length_b   1.000
_cell.length_c   1.000
_cell.angle_alpha   90.00
_cell.angle_beta   90.00
_cell.angle_gamma   90.00
#
_symmetry.space_group_name_H-M   'P 1'
#
loop_
_entity.id
_entity.type
_entity.pdbx_description
1 polymer ?
#
loop_
_entity_poly.entity_id
_entity_poly.type
_entity_poly.pdbx_seq_one_letter_code
_entity_poly.pdbx_strand_id
1 'polypeptide(L)'
;MRTYTDAMQAAEIELKFLVKDIRALRSAAEALGFTLITERTFESNVLYDTADRQLRARTQILRLRHYGERCTVTHKRLADGDDADLRYKTRIETETAVEDGDALAEIFIQLGNGPVFRYEKFRTEWEMEDGHLVLDETPIGIWAELEGPPAWIDAMLEKLRVAGGLRTTESYGRIFLRWKEETGSLAENLTFAEVAACAEAGSLAAASK
;
A
#
# COMPACT_ATOMS: atom_id res chain seq x y z
N MET A 1 11.20 -32.38 -2.29
CA MET A 1 11.88 -31.71 -1.17
C MET A 1 12.25 -30.32 -1.69
N ARG A 2 11.41 -29.30 -1.42
CA ARG A 2 11.71 -27.90 -1.81
C ARG A 2 12.88 -27.45 -0.94
N THR A 3 13.97 -27.06 -1.56
CA THR A 3 15.12 -26.47 -0.86
C THR A 3 14.71 -25.09 -0.37
N TYR A 4 15.13 -24.72 0.82
CA TYR A 4 14.82 -23.49 1.58
C TYR A 4 15.25 -22.17 0.90
N THR A 5 15.74 -22.25 -0.34
CA THR A 5 16.31 -21.15 -1.13
C THR A 5 15.35 -20.50 -2.14
N ASP A 6 14.12 -21.00 -2.29
CA ASP A 6 13.10 -20.46 -3.23
C ASP A 6 12.03 -19.59 -2.56
N ALA A 7 12.29 -18.95 -1.43
CA ALA A 7 11.55 -17.77 -1.06
C ALA A 7 11.94 -16.66 -2.06
N MET A 8 11.09 -16.44 -3.08
CA MET A 8 11.34 -15.44 -4.11
C MET A 8 11.51 -14.08 -3.44
N GLN A 9 12.77 -13.63 -3.32
CA GLN A 9 13.07 -12.23 -3.08
C GLN A 9 12.87 -11.53 -4.43
N ALA A 10 11.68 -11.03 -4.68
CA ALA A 10 11.42 -10.20 -5.85
C ALA A 10 11.70 -8.74 -5.50
N ALA A 11 12.43 -8.06 -6.36
CA ALA A 11 12.48 -6.60 -6.30
C ALA A 11 11.15 -6.07 -6.84
N GLU A 12 10.32 -5.52 -5.97
CA GLU A 12 9.10 -4.80 -6.36
C GLU A 12 9.47 -3.38 -6.76
N ILE A 13 9.12 -2.99 -7.98
CA ILE A 13 9.29 -1.63 -8.50
C ILE A 13 7.90 -1.09 -8.75
N GLU A 14 7.54 -0.01 -8.05
CA GLU A 14 6.22 0.60 -8.12
C GLU A 14 6.29 2.11 -8.29
N LEU A 15 5.26 2.68 -8.93
CA LEU A 15 4.96 4.11 -8.91
C LEU A 15 3.47 4.32 -8.68
N LYS A 16 3.16 5.18 -7.71
CA LYS A 16 1.80 5.52 -7.30
C LYS A 16 1.36 6.85 -7.91
N PHE A 17 0.06 6.99 -8.21
CA PHE A 17 -0.51 8.27 -8.62
C PHE A 17 -1.95 8.46 -8.10
N LEU A 18 -2.32 9.73 -7.89
CA LEU A 18 -3.66 10.11 -7.44
C LEU A 18 -4.67 9.95 -8.57
N VAL A 19 -5.79 9.28 -8.29
CA VAL A 19 -6.89 9.06 -9.22
C VAL A 19 -8.03 10.02 -8.89
N LYS A 20 -8.45 10.80 -9.88
CA LYS A 20 -9.59 11.74 -9.76
C LYS A 20 -10.90 11.14 -10.26
N ASP A 21 -10.83 10.20 -11.21
CA ASP A 21 -11.99 9.56 -11.82
C ASP A 21 -11.70 8.06 -12.02
N ILE A 22 -12.33 7.24 -11.18
CA ILE A 22 -12.22 5.77 -11.23
C ILE A 22 -12.74 5.22 -12.55
N ARG A 23 -13.85 5.77 -13.06
CA ARG A 23 -14.49 5.26 -14.28
C ARG A 23 -13.59 5.50 -15.49
N ALA A 24 -13.00 6.69 -15.57
CA ALA A 24 -12.06 7.03 -16.63
C ALA A 24 -10.82 6.10 -16.59
N LEU A 25 -10.26 5.82 -15.39
CA LEU A 25 -9.13 4.91 -15.24
C LEU A 25 -9.49 3.48 -15.68
N ARG A 26 -10.63 2.94 -15.23
CA ARG A 26 -11.11 1.61 -15.61
C ARG A 26 -11.30 1.48 -17.11
N SER A 27 -12.00 2.44 -17.73
CA SER A 27 -12.20 2.44 -19.20
C SER A 27 -10.88 2.54 -19.97
N ALA A 28 -9.92 3.32 -19.47
CA ALA A 28 -8.60 3.41 -20.09
C ALA A 28 -7.81 2.10 -19.95
N ALA A 29 -7.85 1.44 -18.80
CA ALA A 29 -7.23 0.14 -18.58
C ALA A 29 -7.80 -0.93 -19.52
N GLU A 30 -9.13 -1.02 -19.62
CA GLU A 30 -9.80 -1.93 -20.56
C GLU A 30 -9.41 -1.66 -22.01
N ALA A 31 -9.42 -0.39 -22.43
CA ALA A 31 -9.05 0.01 -23.79
C ALA A 31 -7.57 -0.29 -24.11
N LEU A 32 -6.69 -0.30 -23.13
CA LEU A 32 -5.28 -0.67 -23.27
C LEU A 32 -5.05 -2.18 -23.28
N GLY A 33 -6.05 -2.99 -22.91
CA GLY A 33 -5.97 -4.44 -22.90
C GLY A 33 -5.58 -5.04 -21.54
N PHE A 34 -5.71 -4.28 -20.46
CA PHE A 34 -5.55 -4.84 -19.12
C PHE A 34 -6.64 -5.86 -18.81
N THR A 35 -6.26 -6.99 -18.24
CA THR A 35 -7.16 -8.04 -17.78
C THR A 35 -7.42 -7.88 -16.28
N LEU A 36 -8.68 -7.81 -15.87
CA LEU A 36 -9.07 -7.77 -14.47
C LEU A 36 -8.77 -9.13 -13.80
N ILE A 37 -7.94 -9.12 -12.75
CA ILE A 37 -7.57 -10.32 -12.00
C ILE A 37 -8.18 -10.39 -10.62
N THR A 38 -8.44 -9.24 -9.99
CA THR A 38 -9.10 -9.16 -8.69
C THR A 38 -10.13 -8.05 -8.70
N GLU A 39 -11.38 -8.41 -8.43
CA GLU A 39 -12.48 -7.45 -8.22
C GLU A 39 -12.24 -6.64 -6.95
N ARG A 40 -12.99 -5.53 -6.80
CA ARG A 40 -12.95 -4.67 -5.64
C ARG A 40 -13.06 -5.45 -4.33
N THR A 41 -11.94 -5.69 -3.66
CA THR A 41 -11.82 -6.52 -2.45
C THR A 41 -11.30 -5.68 -1.29
N PHE A 42 -11.88 -5.86 -0.11
CA PHE A 42 -11.43 -5.20 1.11
C PHE A 42 -10.07 -5.76 1.55
N GLU A 43 -9.18 -4.85 1.92
CA GLU A 43 -7.85 -5.15 2.43
C GLU A 43 -7.62 -4.41 3.74
N SER A 44 -7.21 -5.13 4.78
CA SER A 44 -6.74 -4.55 6.02
C SER A 44 -5.31 -4.97 6.32
N ASN A 45 -4.52 -4.03 6.83
CA ASN A 45 -3.10 -4.20 7.08
C ASN A 45 -2.75 -3.74 8.49
N VAL A 46 -1.91 -4.51 9.15
CA VAL A 46 -1.31 -4.15 10.42
C VAL A 46 0.20 -4.17 10.29
N LEU A 47 0.84 -3.05 10.58
CA LEU A 47 2.30 -2.97 10.68
C LEU A 47 2.73 -3.25 12.11
N TYR A 48 3.75 -4.07 12.25
CA TYR A 48 4.35 -4.44 13.53
C TYR A 48 5.76 -3.90 13.65
N ASP A 49 6.13 -3.46 14.85
CA ASP A 49 7.47 -2.98 15.16
C ASP A 49 7.72 -3.10 16.66
N THR A 50 8.97 -2.97 17.07
CA THR A 50 9.34 -2.81 18.47
C THR A 50 8.83 -1.48 19.02
N ALA A 51 8.72 -1.36 20.35
CA ALA A 51 8.27 -0.12 21.01
C ALA A 51 9.14 1.10 20.64
N ASP A 52 10.44 0.88 20.45
CA ASP A 52 11.42 1.90 20.03
C ASP A 52 11.57 2.04 18.51
N ARG A 53 10.68 1.41 17.71
CA ARG A 53 10.59 1.55 16.26
C ARG A 53 11.84 1.11 15.49
N GLN A 54 12.46 0.03 15.86
CA GLN A 54 13.71 -0.45 15.25
C GLN A 54 13.57 -0.83 13.77
N LEU A 55 12.45 -1.46 13.35
CA LEU A 55 12.23 -1.77 11.95
C LEU A 55 12.09 -0.50 11.12
N ARG A 56 11.31 0.46 11.61
CA ARG A 56 11.16 1.79 10.96
C ARG A 56 12.50 2.51 10.85
N ALA A 57 13.33 2.49 11.88
CA ALA A 57 14.67 3.11 11.87
C ALA A 57 15.59 2.50 10.80
N ARG A 58 15.40 1.22 10.47
CA ARG A 58 16.12 0.50 9.41
C ARG A 58 15.39 0.56 8.05
N THR A 59 14.33 1.35 7.92
CA THR A 59 13.48 1.41 6.73
C THR A 59 12.88 0.05 6.34
N GLN A 60 12.60 -0.76 7.34
CA GLN A 60 11.97 -2.08 7.20
C GLN A 60 10.49 -2.03 7.60
N ILE A 61 9.71 -2.94 7.05
CA ILE A 61 8.30 -3.12 7.35
C ILE A 61 8.06 -4.60 7.64
N LEU A 62 7.38 -4.88 8.74
CA LEU A 62 6.77 -6.17 9.03
C LEU A 62 5.26 -5.96 9.00
N ARG A 63 4.58 -6.61 8.05
CA ARG A 63 3.15 -6.42 7.79
C ARG A 63 2.40 -7.73 7.84
N LEU A 64 1.28 -7.76 8.53
CA LEU A 64 0.25 -8.78 8.40
C LEU A 64 -0.90 -8.18 7.60
N ARG A 65 -1.29 -8.84 6.51
CA ARG A 65 -2.32 -8.38 5.57
C ARG A 65 -3.46 -9.38 5.49
N HIS A 66 -4.68 -8.91 5.68
CA HIS A 66 -5.88 -9.63 5.32
C HIS A 66 -6.44 -9.03 4.01
N TYR A 67 -6.57 -9.84 2.98
CA TYR A 67 -7.08 -9.46 1.67
C TYR A 67 -8.12 -10.47 1.19
N GLY A 68 -9.40 -10.11 1.31
CA GLY A 68 -10.49 -11.05 1.22
C GLY A 68 -10.32 -12.15 2.26
N GLU A 69 -10.29 -13.40 1.82
CA GLU A 69 -10.10 -14.58 2.70
C GLU A 69 -8.62 -14.96 2.91
N ARG A 70 -7.68 -14.24 2.25
CA ARG A 70 -6.25 -14.55 2.36
C ARG A 70 -5.61 -13.75 3.47
N CYS A 71 -4.73 -14.41 4.22
CA CYS A 71 -3.82 -13.74 5.13
C CYS A 71 -2.38 -13.96 4.66
N THR A 72 -1.57 -12.89 4.64
CA THR A 72 -0.15 -12.95 4.30
C THR A 72 0.68 -12.16 5.28
N VAL A 73 1.89 -12.63 5.55
CA VAL A 73 2.93 -11.86 6.23
C VAL A 73 3.97 -11.43 5.22
N THR A 74 4.32 -10.14 5.27
CA THR A 74 5.32 -9.54 4.39
C THR A 74 6.40 -8.85 5.21
N HIS A 75 7.67 -9.12 4.91
CA HIS A 75 8.80 -8.30 5.33
C HIS A 75 9.33 -7.53 4.12
N LYS A 76 9.39 -6.19 4.23
CA LYS A 76 9.94 -5.31 3.19
C LYS A 76 11.17 -4.60 3.72
N ARG A 77 12.20 -4.49 2.87
CA ARG A 77 13.42 -3.72 3.14
C ARG A 77 13.90 -2.95 1.92
N LEU A 78 14.80 -2.02 2.08
CA LEU A 78 15.48 -1.41 0.94
C LEU A 78 16.33 -2.46 0.22
N ALA A 79 16.45 -2.30 -1.10
CA ALA A 79 17.44 -3.05 -1.88
C ALA A 79 18.85 -2.64 -1.44
N ASP A 80 19.80 -3.59 -1.47
CA ASP A 80 21.20 -3.31 -1.19
C ASP A 80 21.82 -2.66 -2.45
N GLY A 81 22.42 -1.45 -2.31
CA GLY A 81 23.10 -0.72 -3.38
C GLY A 81 22.59 0.71 -3.59
N ASP A 82 23.47 1.56 -4.16
CA ASP A 82 23.20 2.98 -4.41
C ASP A 82 22.42 3.27 -5.72
N ASP A 83 22.06 2.24 -6.51
CA ASP A 83 21.48 2.39 -7.85
C ASP A 83 19.96 2.48 -7.88
N ALA A 84 19.30 2.80 -6.78
CA ALA A 84 17.85 2.99 -6.79
C ALA A 84 17.48 4.21 -7.62
N ASP A 85 16.84 4.01 -8.78
CA ASP A 85 16.22 5.09 -9.54
C ASP A 85 15.13 5.75 -8.68
N LEU A 86 15.40 6.97 -8.21
CA LEU A 86 14.52 7.73 -7.32
C LEU A 86 13.13 8.03 -7.91
N ARG A 87 12.94 7.78 -9.22
CA ARG A 87 11.64 7.93 -9.88
C ARG A 87 10.65 6.85 -9.46
N TYR A 88 11.16 5.72 -8.97
CA TYR A 88 10.36 4.57 -8.53
C TYR A 88 10.68 4.21 -7.10
N LYS A 89 9.76 3.52 -6.45
CA LYS A 89 10.01 2.89 -5.16
C LYS A 89 10.41 1.44 -5.41
N THR A 90 11.63 1.09 -5.01
CA THR A 90 12.17 -0.28 -5.11
C THR A 90 12.33 -0.87 -3.72
N ARG A 91 11.76 -2.06 -3.50
CA ARG A 91 11.83 -2.80 -2.24
C ARG A 91 12.15 -4.26 -2.51
N ILE A 92 12.88 -4.87 -1.59
CA ILE A 92 12.99 -6.34 -1.53
C ILE A 92 11.91 -6.82 -0.58
N GLU A 93 11.05 -7.68 -1.11
CA GLU A 93 9.96 -8.27 -0.37
C GLU A 93 10.16 -9.76 -0.15
N THR A 94 9.82 -10.20 1.05
CA THR A 94 9.66 -11.61 1.37
C THR A 94 8.24 -11.77 1.91
N GLU A 95 7.42 -12.48 1.18
CA GLU A 95 6.00 -12.70 1.53
C GLU A 95 5.66 -14.18 1.56
N THR A 96 4.81 -14.57 2.49
CA THR A 96 4.24 -15.92 2.54
C THR A 96 2.80 -15.89 3.06
N ALA A 97 2.01 -16.87 2.61
CA ALA A 97 0.66 -17.06 3.13
C ALA A 97 0.70 -17.53 4.59
N VAL A 98 -0.31 -17.13 5.34
CA VAL A 98 -0.49 -17.45 6.75
C VAL A 98 -1.87 -18.08 6.91
N GLU A 99 -1.93 -19.26 7.52
CA GLU A 99 -3.20 -19.97 7.76
C GLU A 99 -3.98 -19.31 8.91
N ASP A 100 -3.28 -18.93 9.98
CA ASP A 100 -3.85 -18.27 11.16
C ASP A 100 -3.13 -16.95 11.44
N GLY A 101 -3.71 -15.86 10.95
CA GLY A 101 -3.16 -14.51 11.12
C GLY A 101 -3.19 -14.03 12.56
N ASP A 102 -4.21 -14.41 13.34
CA ASP A 102 -4.34 -13.98 14.74
C ASP A 102 -3.28 -14.66 15.61
N ALA A 103 -3.04 -15.95 15.41
CA ALA A 103 -1.94 -16.65 16.09
C ALA A 103 -0.58 -16.07 15.74
N LEU A 104 -0.34 -15.70 14.47
CA LEU A 104 0.91 -15.04 14.07
C LEU A 104 1.05 -13.64 14.67
N ALA A 105 -0.03 -12.87 14.76
CA ALA A 105 -0.04 -11.57 15.42
C ALA A 105 0.37 -11.69 16.90
N GLU A 106 -0.17 -12.70 17.62
CA GLU A 106 0.20 -12.97 19.01
C GLU A 106 1.69 -13.36 19.13
N ILE A 107 2.21 -14.18 18.22
CA ILE A 107 3.65 -14.51 18.17
C ILE A 107 4.49 -13.24 18.02
N PHE A 108 4.11 -12.30 17.14
CA PHE A 108 4.85 -11.05 16.99
C PHE A 108 4.86 -10.25 18.28
N ILE A 109 3.74 -10.16 18.99
CA ILE A 109 3.63 -9.46 20.29
C ILE A 109 4.55 -10.13 21.32
N GLN A 110 4.54 -11.46 21.44
CA GLN A 110 5.40 -12.19 22.35
C GLN A 110 6.91 -12.02 22.03
N LEU A 111 7.24 -11.78 20.75
CA LEU A 111 8.61 -11.47 20.31
C LEU A 111 8.96 -9.97 20.45
N GLY A 112 8.09 -9.15 21.04
CA GLY A 112 8.34 -7.73 21.30
C GLY A 112 7.98 -6.81 20.13
N ASN A 113 7.29 -7.32 19.09
CA ASN A 113 6.80 -6.52 17.97
C ASN A 113 5.30 -6.30 18.11
N GLY A 114 4.89 -5.14 18.63
CA GLY A 114 3.49 -4.76 18.75
C GLY A 114 2.93 -4.12 17.48
N PRO A 115 1.59 -4.03 17.35
CA PRO A 115 0.95 -3.28 16.27
C PRO A 115 1.24 -1.78 16.42
N VAL A 116 1.66 -1.15 15.32
CA VAL A 116 2.14 0.24 15.36
C VAL A 116 1.42 1.16 14.39
N PHE A 117 0.73 0.60 13.41
CA PHE A 117 -0.07 1.32 12.44
C PHE A 117 -1.02 0.36 11.74
N ARG A 118 -2.26 0.79 11.53
CA ARG A 118 -3.28 0.06 10.77
C ARG A 118 -3.69 0.89 9.57
N TYR A 119 -3.94 0.24 8.44
CA TYR A 119 -4.53 0.90 7.28
C TYR A 119 -5.43 -0.05 6.51
N GLU A 120 -6.47 0.53 5.94
CA GLU A 120 -7.51 -0.16 5.19
C GLU A 120 -7.67 0.47 3.81
N LYS A 121 -8.10 -0.33 2.87
CA LYS A 121 -8.46 0.09 1.52
C LYS A 121 -9.37 -0.94 0.86
N PHE A 122 -10.03 -0.55 -0.20
CA PHE A 122 -10.54 -1.50 -1.18
C PHE A 122 -9.59 -1.52 -2.37
N ARG A 123 -9.17 -2.71 -2.79
CA ARG A 123 -8.22 -2.90 -3.90
C ARG A 123 -8.89 -3.62 -5.06
N THR A 124 -8.62 -3.13 -6.28
CA THR A 124 -8.94 -3.78 -7.54
C THR A 124 -7.63 -3.93 -8.32
N GLU A 125 -7.42 -5.08 -8.98
CA GLU A 125 -6.15 -5.37 -9.64
C GLU A 125 -6.37 -5.82 -11.09
N TRP A 126 -5.51 -5.33 -11.97
CA TRP A 126 -5.43 -5.73 -13.37
C TRP A 126 -3.99 -6.10 -13.70
N GLU A 127 -3.82 -6.99 -14.66
CA GLU A 127 -2.53 -7.36 -15.23
C GLU A 127 -2.49 -7.07 -16.73
N MET A 128 -1.32 -6.76 -17.24
CA MET A 128 -1.02 -6.66 -18.65
C MET A 128 0.47 -6.88 -18.89
N GLU A 129 0.83 -7.88 -19.71
CA GLU A 129 2.23 -8.26 -19.95
C GLU A 129 2.94 -8.61 -18.62
N ASP A 130 4.07 -7.94 -18.33
CA ASP A 130 4.88 -8.18 -17.13
C ASP A 130 4.57 -7.18 -16.00
N GLY A 131 3.41 -6.51 -16.05
CA GLY A 131 3.08 -5.47 -15.06
C GLY A 131 1.65 -5.52 -14.58
N HIS A 132 1.42 -4.82 -13.48
CA HIS A 132 0.14 -4.71 -12.82
C HIS A 132 -0.30 -3.25 -12.70
N LEU A 133 -1.60 -3.03 -12.85
CA LEU A 133 -2.28 -1.81 -12.47
C LEU A 133 -3.14 -2.12 -11.26
N VAL A 134 -2.94 -1.39 -10.19
CA VAL A 134 -3.69 -1.53 -8.94
C VAL A 134 -4.47 -0.26 -8.69
N LEU A 135 -5.73 -0.37 -8.27
CA LEU A 135 -6.57 0.74 -7.84
C LEU A 135 -6.89 0.56 -6.36
N ASP A 136 -6.49 1.51 -5.53
CA ASP A 136 -6.69 1.52 -4.10
C ASP A 136 -7.62 2.67 -3.68
N GLU A 137 -8.80 2.33 -3.19
CA GLU A 137 -9.74 3.26 -2.59
C GLU A 137 -9.46 3.30 -1.08
N THR A 138 -8.82 4.38 -0.60
CA THR A 138 -8.46 4.57 0.81
C THR A 138 -9.40 5.57 1.49
N PRO A 139 -9.42 5.64 2.83
CA PRO A 139 -10.22 6.64 3.57
C PRO A 139 -9.91 8.10 3.22
N ILE A 140 -8.72 8.39 2.66
CA ILE A 140 -8.22 9.74 2.40
C ILE A 140 -7.98 10.05 0.92
N GLY A 141 -8.43 9.21 0.03
CA GLY A 141 -8.30 9.40 -1.41
C GLY A 141 -8.15 8.10 -2.18
N ILE A 142 -8.14 8.25 -3.49
CA ILE A 142 -8.08 7.13 -4.43
C ILE A 142 -6.76 7.19 -5.15
N TRP A 143 -6.05 6.08 -5.15
CA TRP A 143 -4.72 5.94 -5.69
C TRP A 143 -4.66 4.78 -6.68
N ALA A 144 -3.79 4.88 -7.66
CA ALA A 144 -3.41 3.74 -8.47
C ALA A 144 -1.91 3.52 -8.36
N GLU A 145 -1.49 2.28 -8.50
CA GLU A 145 -0.10 1.83 -8.52
C GLU A 145 0.16 1.12 -9.85
N LEU A 146 1.28 1.45 -10.48
CA LEU A 146 1.84 0.66 -11.57
C LEU A 146 3.03 -0.10 -11.00
N GLU A 147 3.00 -1.41 -11.09
CA GLU A 147 4.02 -2.33 -10.58
C GLU A 147 4.60 -3.12 -11.76
N GLY A 148 5.92 -3.09 -11.95
CA GLY A 148 6.55 -3.79 -13.07
C GLY A 148 7.92 -3.21 -13.46
N PRO A 149 8.47 -3.61 -14.62
CA PRO A 149 9.71 -3.06 -15.13
C PRO A 149 9.63 -1.53 -15.36
N PRO A 150 10.69 -0.75 -15.05
CA PRO A 150 10.68 0.72 -15.21
C PRO A 150 10.20 1.21 -16.56
N ALA A 151 10.66 0.59 -17.64
CA ALA A 151 10.26 0.98 -19.00
C ALA A 151 8.77 0.72 -19.28
N TRP A 152 8.21 -0.34 -18.69
CA TRP A 152 6.77 -0.63 -18.77
C TRP A 152 5.98 0.40 -17.98
N ILE A 153 6.40 0.74 -16.75
CA ILE A 153 5.76 1.78 -15.92
C ILE A 153 5.73 3.10 -16.67
N ASP A 154 6.86 3.55 -17.25
CA ASP A 154 6.92 4.79 -18.01
C ASP A 154 5.95 4.79 -19.21
N ALA A 155 5.92 3.70 -19.98
CA ALA A 155 5.00 3.55 -21.11
C ALA A 155 3.52 3.60 -20.67
N MET A 156 3.18 2.97 -19.54
CA MET A 156 1.80 2.99 -19.04
C MET A 156 1.41 4.36 -18.49
N LEU A 157 2.31 5.08 -17.82
CA LEU A 157 2.05 6.46 -17.38
C LEU A 157 1.72 7.40 -18.57
N GLU A 158 2.38 7.21 -19.71
CA GLU A 158 2.10 7.96 -20.94
C GLU A 158 0.74 7.57 -21.54
N LYS A 159 0.49 6.27 -21.72
CA LYS A 159 -0.76 5.75 -22.27
C LYS A 159 -1.98 6.13 -21.43
N LEU A 160 -1.87 6.07 -20.10
CA LEU A 160 -2.90 6.49 -19.16
C LEU A 160 -2.96 8.01 -18.96
N ARG A 161 -2.05 8.77 -19.60
CA ARG A 161 -1.97 10.25 -19.53
C ARG A 161 -1.86 10.78 -18.11
N VAL A 162 -1.10 10.10 -17.26
CA VAL A 162 -0.91 10.49 -15.85
C VAL A 162 -0.01 11.72 -15.76
N ALA A 163 -0.58 12.84 -15.30
CA ALA A 163 0.18 14.08 -15.11
C ALA A 163 1.28 13.91 -14.05
N GLY A 164 2.45 14.51 -14.27
CA GLY A 164 3.60 14.38 -13.35
C GLY A 164 3.31 14.82 -11.91
N GLY A 165 2.53 15.89 -11.73
CA GLY A 165 2.16 16.38 -10.39
C GLY A 165 1.20 15.47 -9.59
N LEU A 166 0.69 14.40 -10.19
CA LEU A 166 -0.13 13.41 -9.49
C LEU A 166 0.68 12.20 -9.01
N ARG A 167 1.93 12.07 -9.44
CA ARG A 167 2.79 10.90 -9.18
C ARG A 167 3.50 11.03 -7.83
N THR A 168 3.67 9.91 -7.14
CA THR A 168 4.40 9.84 -5.88
C THR A 168 5.00 8.46 -5.64
N THR A 169 6.12 8.39 -4.94
CA THR A 169 6.74 7.17 -4.41
C THR A 169 6.45 6.97 -2.92
N GLU A 170 5.61 7.84 -2.33
CA GLU A 170 5.29 7.77 -0.92
C GLU A 170 4.47 6.53 -0.56
N SER A 171 4.73 5.97 0.62
CA SER A 171 3.88 4.93 1.21
C SER A 171 2.55 5.52 1.71
N TYR A 172 1.51 4.67 1.87
CA TYR A 172 0.24 5.11 2.48
C TYR A 172 0.43 5.72 3.86
N GLY A 173 1.37 5.21 4.66
CA GLY A 173 1.70 5.83 5.94
C GLY A 173 2.23 7.26 5.83
N ARG A 174 3.07 7.57 4.81
CA ARG A 174 3.54 8.94 4.57
C ARG A 174 2.45 9.84 4.01
N ILE A 175 1.64 9.36 3.07
CA ILE A 175 0.48 10.08 2.54
C ILE A 175 -0.48 10.42 3.68
N PHE A 176 -0.74 9.48 4.59
CA PHE A 176 -1.58 9.70 5.77
C PHE A 176 -1.02 10.76 6.72
N LEU A 177 0.28 10.74 7.03
CA LEU A 177 0.90 11.76 7.88
C LEU A 177 0.76 13.16 7.27
N ARG A 178 1.03 13.31 5.97
CA ARG A 178 0.84 14.58 5.25
C ARG A 178 -0.63 15.03 5.30
N TRP A 179 -1.57 14.13 5.02
CA TRP A 179 -3.01 14.42 5.11
C TRP A 179 -3.41 14.89 6.53
N LYS A 180 -2.85 14.29 7.58
CA LYS A 180 -3.07 14.74 8.97
C LYS A 180 -2.56 16.16 9.20
N GLU A 181 -1.38 16.48 8.69
CA GLU A 181 -0.80 17.83 8.79
C GLU A 181 -1.69 18.86 8.07
N GLU A 182 -2.18 18.54 6.88
CA GLU A 182 -3.03 19.42 6.06
C GLU A 182 -4.43 19.63 6.66
N THR A 183 -5.00 18.61 7.30
CA THR A 183 -6.39 18.62 7.80
C THR A 183 -6.51 18.85 9.30
N GLY A 184 -5.41 18.71 10.05
CA GLY A 184 -5.45 18.72 11.51
C GLY A 184 -6.11 17.50 12.14
N SER A 185 -6.31 16.41 11.39
CA SER A 185 -6.97 15.20 11.88
C SER A 185 -6.20 14.53 13.02
N LEU A 186 -6.93 14.06 14.03
CA LEU A 186 -6.39 13.34 15.18
C LEU A 186 -6.33 11.82 14.97
N ALA A 187 -6.77 11.32 13.81
CA ALA A 187 -6.73 9.89 13.51
C ALA A 187 -5.32 9.32 13.69
N GLU A 188 -5.19 8.18 14.35
CA GLU A 188 -3.90 7.49 14.54
C GLU A 188 -3.66 6.42 13.47
N ASN A 189 -4.74 5.87 12.92
CA ASN A 189 -4.72 4.85 11.88
C ASN A 189 -5.49 5.31 10.64
N LEU A 190 -5.09 4.78 9.49
CA LEU A 190 -5.74 5.03 8.21
C LEU A 190 -6.84 3.98 7.97
N THR A 191 -7.82 3.92 8.87
CA THR A 191 -8.99 3.05 8.76
C THR A 191 -10.23 3.86 8.38
N PHE A 192 -11.19 3.23 7.67
CA PHE A 192 -12.41 3.92 7.26
C PHE A 192 -13.19 4.45 8.46
N ALA A 193 -13.29 3.66 9.52
CA ALA A 193 -14.03 4.03 10.73
C ALA A 193 -13.37 5.20 11.46
N GLU A 194 -12.05 5.17 11.66
CA GLU A 194 -11.35 6.18 12.45
C GLU A 194 -11.27 7.53 11.72
N VAL A 195 -11.01 7.51 10.42
CA VAL A 195 -10.98 8.73 9.59
C VAL A 195 -12.37 9.39 9.55
N ALA A 196 -13.45 8.62 9.39
CA ALA A 196 -14.81 9.13 9.39
C ALA A 196 -15.18 9.75 10.75
N ALA A 197 -14.89 9.07 11.86
CA ALA A 197 -15.17 9.56 13.20
C ALA A 197 -14.44 10.89 13.51
N CYS A 198 -13.17 11.02 13.10
CA CYS A 198 -12.41 12.26 13.27
C CYS A 198 -12.94 13.41 12.40
N ALA A 199 -13.44 13.14 11.20
CA ALA A 199 -14.05 14.15 10.33
C ALA A 199 -15.36 14.69 10.92
N GLU A 200 -16.21 13.83 11.48
CA GLU A 200 -17.45 14.20 12.15
C GLU A 200 -17.18 15.05 13.39
N ALA A 201 -16.21 14.66 14.23
CA ALA A 201 -15.84 15.42 15.42
C ALA A 201 -15.30 16.82 15.07
N GLY A 202 -14.50 16.95 14.02
CA GLY A 202 -14.00 18.23 13.53
C GLY A 202 -15.12 19.15 13.02
N SER A 203 -16.12 18.60 12.33
CA SER A 203 -17.29 19.35 11.86
C SER A 203 -18.16 19.88 12.99
N LEU A 204 -18.40 19.08 14.04
CA LEU A 204 -19.17 19.49 15.23
C LEU A 204 -18.45 20.60 16.01
N ALA A 205 -17.13 20.53 16.15
CA ALA A 205 -16.33 21.56 16.82
C ALA A 205 -16.32 22.91 16.06
N ALA A 206 -16.37 22.85 14.72
CA ALA A 206 -16.45 24.04 13.86
C ALA A 206 -17.84 24.70 13.88
N ALA A 207 -18.92 23.94 14.03
CA ALA A 207 -20.29 24.41 14.09
C ALA A 207 -20.67 25.03 15.47
N SER A 208 -19.85 24.82 16.50
CA SER A 208 -20.05 25.29 17.86
C SER A 208 -19.30 26.60 18.18
N LYS A 209 -18.64 27.21 17.21
CA LYS A 209 -17.96 28.51 17.28
C LYS A 209 -18.68 29.57 16.45
#